data_102c168f778a08895168f283f3b2ca77
#
_entry.id   102c168f778a08895168f283f3b2ca77
#
_cell.length_a   1.000
_cell.length_b   1.000
_cell.length_c   1.000
_cell.angle_alpha   90.00
_cell.angle_beta   90.00
_cell.angle_gamma   90.00
#
_symmetry.space_group_name_H-M   'P 1'
#
loop_
_entity.id
_entity.type
_entity.pdbx_description
1 polymer ?
#
loop_
_entity_poly.entity_id
_entity_poly.type
_entity_poly.pdbx_seq_one_letter_code
_entity_poly.pdbx_strand_id
1 'polypeptide(L)'
;MSKSKNKVASYAIIGFGNIGQALAKAFARKGIEVSVATTRDPESFASAAAAIGPTIIPTTLAEAVKADVIFLAVRFESHPDVARALPTWQGKIIVDVTNAYGVSPEKLGGQPSSRVVAQAFTGGKLVKGFNHLVAAVLEQDPAVRGGRRVAFLASDDDGAAAEIDALAENLGFSPIKLGGLSEGGLLVQARGNSWGQLIFNDLVKFD
;
A
#
# COMPACT_ATOMS: atom_id res chain seq x y z
N MET A 1 -8.38 -16.65 -32.39
CA MET A 1 -8.46 -16.35 -30.94
C MET A 1 -7.09 -15.93 -30.47
N SER A 2 -6.85 -14.60 -30.33
CA SER A 2 -5.59 -14.08 -29.88
C SER A 2 -5.48 -14.35 -28.36
N LYS A 3 -4.49 -15.14 -27.95
CA LYS A 3 -4.13 -15.27 -26.52
C LYS A 3 -3.63 -13.90 -26.06
N SER A 4 -4.46 -13.15 -25.33
CA SER A 4 -4.02 -12.02 -24.56
C SER A 4 -2.84 -12.50 -23.71
N LYS A 5 -1.63 -12.01 -23.98
CA LYS A 5 -0.52 -12.17 -23.06
C LYS A 5 -0.96 -11.47 -21.77
N ASN A 6 -1.17 -12.23 -20.70
CA ASN A 6 -1.38 -11.63 -19.38
C ASN A 6 -0.18 -10.71 -19.11
N LYS A 7 -0.40 -9.41 -19.22
CA LYS A 7 0.59 -8.41 -18.83
C LYS A 7 0.79 -8.56 -17.32
N VAL A 8 2.01 -8.84 -16.88
CA VAL A 8 2.35 -8.81 -15.46
C VAL A 8 2.21 -7.37 -14.99
N ALA A 9 1.46 -7.16 -13.92
CA ALA A 9 1.29 -5.83 -13.34
C ALA A 9 2.64 -5.25 -12.91
N SER A 10 2.83 -3.94 -13.15
CA SER A 10 3.98 -3.18 -12.67
C SER A 10 3.67 -2.54 -11.33
N TYR A 11 4.67 -2.48 -10.45
CA TYR A 11 4.51 -2.02 -9.07
C TYR A 11 5.37 -0.79 -8.78
N ALA A 12 4.85 0.14 -8.00
CA ALA A 12 5.62 1.24 -7.46
C ALA A 12 5.29 1.49 -5.98
N ILE A 13 6.29 1.95 -5.22
CA ILE A 13 6.14 2.45 -3.85
C ILE A 13 6.50 3.92 -3.88
N ILE A 14 5.54 4.78 -3.53
CA ILE A 14 5.76 6.22 -3.38
C ILE A 14 5.91 6.54 -1.90
N GLY A 15 7.10 6.99 -1.54
CA GLY A 15 7.57 7.13 -0.16
C GLY A 15 8.56 6.03 0.22
N PHE A 16 9.79 6.39 0.60
CA PHE A 16 10.86 5.45 0.95
C PHE A 16 11.35 5.67 2.39
N GLY A 17 10.38 5.96 3.28
CA GLY A 17 10.56 5.94 4.73
C GLY A 17 10.49 4.51 5.29
N ASN A 18 10.33 4.37 6.62
CA ASN A 18 10.33 3.04 7.26
C ASN A 18 9.31 2.07 6.65
N ILE A 19 8.07 2.52 6.40
CA ILE A 19 7.03 1.67 5.78
C ILE A 19 7.37 1.33 4.32
N GLY A 20 7.80 2.33 3.53
CA GLY A 20 8.18 2.08 2.13
C GLY A 20 9.34 1.11 1.99
N GLN A 21 10.36 1.22 2.85
CA GLN A 21 11.47 0.26 2.90
C GLN A 21 11.03 -1.13 3.38
N ALA A 22 10.11 -1.21 4.35
CA ALA A 22 9.56 -2.49 4.81
C ALA A 22 8.79 -3.21 3.69
N LEU A 23 7.97 -2.49 2.92
CA LEU A 23 7.31 -3.01 1.72
C LEU A 23 8.34 -3.45 0.67
N ALA A 24 9.33 -2.61 0.36
CA ALA A 24 10.39 -2.96 -0.59
C ALA A 24 11.10 -4.26 -0.21
N LYS A 25 11.39 -4.48 1.08
CA LYS A 25 11.94 -5.75 1.58
C LYS A 25 11.00 -6.94 1.33
N ALA A 26 9.67 -6.74 1.45
CA ALA A 26 8.70 -7.79 1.15
C ALA A 26 8.73 -8.17 -0.34
N PHE A 27 8.80 -7.18 -1.25
CA PHE A 27 8.96 -7.39 -2.69
C PHE A 27 10.31 -8.09 -3.01
N ALA A 28 11.41 -7.60 -2.43
CA ALA A 28 12.73 -8.17 -2.66
C ALA A 28 12.83 -9.64 -2.25
N ARG A 29 12.22 -10.04 -1.12
CA ARG A 29 12.18 -11.45 -0.68
C ARG A 29 11.56 -12.39 -1.71
N LYS A 30 10.67 -11.88 -2.55
CA LYS A 30 9.98 -12.65 -3.60
C LYS A 30 10.57 -12.44 -4.99
N GLY A 31 11.67 -11.67 -5.10
CA GLY A 31 12.27 -11.35 -6.39
C GLY A 31 11.34 -10.55 -7.31
N ILE A 32 10.36 -9.84 -6.76
CA ILE A 32 9.43 -9.02 -7.52
C ILE A 32 10.03 -7.63 -7.68
N GLU A 33 10.12 -7.16 -8.93
CA GLU A 33 10.59 -5.82 -9.21
C GLU A 33 9.58 -4.77 -8.77
N VAL A 34 10.05 -3.73 -8.11
CA VAL A 34 9.23 -2.58 -7.70
C VAL A 34 10.03 -1.28 -7.83
N SER A 35 9.44 -0.31 -8.50
CA SER A 35 9.96 1.06 -8.56
C SER A 35 9.75 1.76 -7.22
N VAL A 36 10.74 2.53 -6.76
CA VAL A 36 10.60 3.33 -5.54
C VAL A 36 10.86 4.79 -5.85
N ALA A 37 9.99 5.69 -5.36
CA ALA A 37 10.10 7.12 -5.60
C ALA A 37 9.86 7.94 -4.33
N THR A 38 10.48 9.09 -4.27
CA THR A 38 10.30 10.10 -3.22
C THR A 38 10.24 11.49 -3.86
N THR A 39 10.17 12.54 -3.06
CA THR A 39 10.36 13.93 -3.53
C THR A 39 11.82 14.28 -3.81
N ARG A 40 12.76 13.38 -3.49
CA ARG A 40 14.21 13.55 -3.68
C ARG A 40 14.63 12.87 -4.98
N ASP A 41 15.80 13.28 -5.49
CA ASP A 41 16.40 12.62 -6.65
C ASP A 41 16.70 11.14 -6.36
N PRO A 42 16.47 10.24 -7.32
CA PRO A 42 16.68 8.80 -7.16
C PRO A 42 18.06 8.42 -6.66
N GLU A 43 19.08 9.14 -7.10
CA GLU A 43 20.48 8.93 -6.71
C GLU A 43 20.70 9.12 -5.20
N SER A 44 19.94 9.99 -4.55
CA SER A 44 20.06 10.29 -3.11
C SER A 44 19.67 9.12 -2.20
N PHE A 45 18.94 8.12 -2.71
CA PHE A 45 18.53 6.93 -1.96
C PHE A 45 18.86 5.61 -2.69
N ALA A 46 19.61 5.67 -3.80
CA ALA A 46 19.98 4.51 -4.61
C ALA A 46 20.76 3.46 -3.79
N SER A 47 21.69 3.89 -2.95
CA SER A 47 22.45 2.97 -2.10
C SER A 47 21.56 2.23 -1.07
N ALA A 48 20.56 2.93 -0.50
CA ALA A 48 19.63 2.33 0.42
C ALA A 48 18.69 1.34 -0.29
N ALA A 49 18.28 1.63 -1.51
CA ALA A 49 17.48 0.70 -2.32
C ALA A 49 18.30 -0.53 -2.72
N ALA A 50 19.54 -0.35 -3.19
CA ALA A 50 20.46 -1.44 -3.54
C ALA A 50 20.78 -2.37 -2.36
N ALA A 51 20.86 -1.82 -1.15
CA ALA A 51 21.05 -2.59 0.08
C ALA A 51 19.88 -3.52 0.41
N ILE A 52 18.66 -3.21 -0.06
CA ILE A 52 17.49 -4.07 0.10
C ILE A 52 17.51 -5.21 -0.93
N GLY A 53 17.85 -4.92 -2.17
CA GLY A 53 17.95 -5.93 -3.22
C GLY A 53 17.94 -5.35 -4.65
N PRO A 54 18.38 -6.14 -5.63
CA PRO A 54 18.50 -5.68 -7.01
C PRO A 54 17.17 -5.43 -7.72
N THR A 55 16.05 -5.90 -7.15
CA THR A 55 14.70 -5.69 -7.69
C THR A 55 14.06 -4.38 -7.22
N ILE A 56 14.75 -3.61 -6.37
CA ILE A 56 14.27 -2.32 -5.87
C ILE A 56 14.88 -1.21 -6.71
N ILE A 57 14.06 -0.61 -7.57
CA ILE A 57 14.51 0.31 -8.61
C ILE A 57 14.22 1.76 -8.21
N PRO A 58 15.22 2.55 -7.79
CA PRO A 58 15.04 3.97 -7.54
C PRO A 58 14.62 4.69 -8.82
N THR A 59 13.59 5.52 -8.73
CA THR A 59 13.09 6.28 -9.89
C THR A 59 12.48 7.63 -9.47
N THR A 60 12.15 8.45 -10.44
CA THR A 60 11.42 9.70 -10.20
C THR A 60 9.94 9.42 -9.92
N LEU A 61 9.25 10.38 -9.29
CA LEU A 61 7.79 10.31 -9.11
C LEU A 61 7.08 10.19 -10.47
N ALA A 62 7.54 10.95 -11.49
CA ALA A 62 6.95 10.93 -12.82
C ALA A 62 7.03 9.56 -13.52
N GLU A 63 8.06 8.77 -13.24
CA GLU A 63 8.16 7.40 -13.73
C GLU A 63 7.35 6.42 -12.85
N ALA A 64 7.46 6.53 -11.53
CA ALA A 64 6.76 5.65 -10.60
C ALA A 64 5.23 5.65 -10.80
N VAL A 65 4.63 6.81 -11.07
CA VAL A 65 3.17 6.92 -11.29
C VAL A 65 2.68 6.23 -12.58
N LYS A 66 3.59 5.76 -13.44
CA LYS A 66 3.22 4.97 -14.62
C LYS A 66 2.88 3.52 -14.28
N ALA A 67 3.28 3.02 -13.12
CA ALA A 67 2.98 1.66 -12.67
C ALA A 67 1.47 1.38 -12.61
N ASP A 68 1.09 0.12 -12.73
CA ASP A 68 -0.31 -0.32 -12.68
C ASP A 68 -0.83 -0.30 -11.22
N VAL A 69 0.02 -0.71 -10.26
CA VAL A 69 -0.27 -0.74 -8.82
C VAL A 69 0.71 0.14 -8.06
N ILE A 70 0.19 1.06 -7.25
CA ILE A 70 0.99 2.06 -6.53
C ILE A 70 0.71 1.97 -5.03
N PHE A 71 1.75 1.65 -4.27
CA PHE A 71 1.72 1.70 -2.80
C PHE A 71 2.01 3.13 -2.34
N LEU A 72 1.04 3.74 -1.69
CA LEU A 72 1.13 5.09 -1.16
C LEU A 72 1.70 5.05 0.27
N ALA A 73 3.03 5.09 0.39
CA ALA A 73 3.77 4.99 1.66
C ALA A 73 4.31 6.34 2.15
N VAL A 74 3.53 7.39 1.97
CA VAL A 74 3.83 8.76 2.42
C VAL A 74 3.10 9.09 3.72
N ARG A 75 3.37 10.25 4.31
CA ARG A 75 2.51 10.79 5.37
C ARG A 75 1.11 11.08 4.81
N PHE A 76 0.08 10.90 5.65
CA PHE A 76 -1.29 11.14 5.23
C PHE A 76 -1.46 12.54 4.60
N GLU A 77 -0.88 13.57 5.21
CA GLU A 77 -0.99 14.96 4.73
C GLU A 77 -0.35 15.18 3.37
N SER A 78 0.53 14.28 2.92
CA SER A 78 1.25 14.39 1.63
C SER A 78 0.53 13.67 0.48
N HIS A 79 -0.56 12.91 0.74
CA HIS A 79 -1.26 12.21 -0.34
C HIS A 79 -1.80 13.12 -1.44
N PRO A 80 -2.26 14.37 -1.17
CA PRO A 80 -2.75 15.24 -2.23
C PRO A 80 -1.63 15.68 -3.19
N ASP A 81 -0.39 15.78 -2.70
CA ASP A 81 0.76 16.13 -3.55
C ASP A 81 1.07 15.00 -4.54
N VAL A 82 0.99 13.76 -4.09
CA VAL A 82 1.12 12.59 -4.97
C VAL A 82 -0.04 12.52 -5.95
N ALA A 83 -1.27 12.76 -5.49
CA ALA A 83 -2.46 12.71 -6.34
C ALA A 83 -2.39 13.70 -7.51
N ARG A 84 -1.77 14.87 -7.31
CA ARG A 84 -1.56 15.87 -8.37
C ARG A 84 -0.55 15.47 -9.44
N ALA A 85 0.21 14.39 -9.26
CA ALA A 85 1.19 13.93 -10.26
C ALA A 85 0.52 13.47 -11.57
N LEU A 86 -0.75 13.10 -11.53
CA LEU A 86 -1.54 12.75 -12.73
C LEU A 86 -2.89 13.47 -12.72
N PRO A 87 -3.40 13.87 -13.90
CA PRO A 87 -4.74 14.46 -14.02
C PRO A 87 -5.85 13.43 -13.73
N THR A 88 -5.57 12.16 -13.93
CA THR A 88 -6.49 11.04 -13.64
C THR A 88 -5.69 9.79 -13.32
N TRP A 89 -6.23 8.96 -12.42
CA TRP A 89 -5.66 7.69 -11.99
C TRP A 89 -6.41 6.48 -12.57
N GLN A 90 -7.20 6.72 -13.61
CA GLN A 90 -7.99 5.68 -14.23
C GLN A 90 -7.12 4.48 -14.67
N GLY A 91 -7.61 3.27 -14.39
CA GLY A 91 -6.90 2.03 -14.69
C GLY A 91 -5.80 1.65 -13.71
N LYS A 92 -5.60 2.44 -12.64
CA LYS A 92 -4.57 2.18 -11.61
C LYS A 92 -5.21 1.75 -10.30
N ILE A 93 -4.48 0.90 -9.57
CA ILE A 93 -4.80 0.54 -8.19
C ILE A 93 -3.88 1.32 -7.25
N ILE A 94 -4.47 1.99 -6.28
CA ILE A 94 -3.75 2.71 -5.23
C ILE A 94 -3.89 1.93 -3.93
N VAL A 95 -2.79 1.36 -3.45
CA VAL A 95 -2.74 0.70 -2.14
C VAL A 95 -2.39 1.76 -1.10
N ASP A 96 -3.39 2.19 -0.35
CA ASP A 96 -3.23 3.20 0.70
C ASP A 96 -2.69 2.56 1.99
N VAL A 97 -1.41 2.77 2.26
CA VAL A 97 -0.75 2.33 3.51
C VAL A 97 -0.57 3.48 4.51
N THR A 98 -1.19 4.62 4.26
CA THR A 98 -1.08 5.80 5.14
C THR A 98 -1.89 5.63 6.43
N ASN A 99 -1.54 6.40 7.44
CA ASN A 99 -2.32 6.56 8.67
C ASN A 99 -2.50 8.05 8.98
N ALA A 100 -3.74 8.47 9.20
CA ALA A 100 -4.10 9.87 9.50
C ALA A 100 -3.85 10.21 10.99
N TYR A 101 -2.61 10.08 11.44
CA TYR A 101 -2.25 10.39 12.82
C TYR A 101 -2.46 11.88 13.14
N GLY A 102 -3.21 12.15 14.22
CA GLY A 102 -3.43 13.51 14.68
C GLY A 102 -4.35 14.36 13.81
N VAL A 103 -4.94 13.77 12.76
CA VAL A 103 -5.95 14.43 11.94
C VAL A 103 -7.31 14.30 12.62
N SER A 104 -7.96 15.41 12.91
CA SER A 104 -9.27 15.39 13.58
C SER A 104 -10.38 14.92 12.64
N PRO A 105 -11.48 14.34 13.17
CA PRO A 105 -12.61 13.91 12.35
C PRO A 105 -13.21 15.04 11.51
N GLU A 106 -13.20 16.27 12.00
CA GLU A 106 -13.71 17.44 11.28
C GLU A 106 -12.86 17.72 10.04
N LYS A 107 -11.52 17.56 10.14
CA LYS A 107 -10.59 17.69 8.99
C LYS A 107 -10.78 16.59 7.96
N LEU A 108 -11.29 15.44 8.38
CA LEU A 108 -11.66 14.34 7.49
C LEU A 108 -13.08 14.50 6.93
N GLY A 109 -13.80 15.58 7.29
CA GLY A 109 -15.20 15.79 6.89
C GLY A 109 -16.14 14.71 7.42
N GLY A 110 -15.83 14.12 8.58
CA GLY A 110 -16.58 13.01 9.18
C GLY A 110 -16.45 11.68 8.43
N GLN A 111 -15.53 11.57 7.46
CA GLN A 111 -15.30 10.37 6.65
C GLN A 111 -14.11 9.57 7.16
N PRO A 112 -14.01 8.27 6.85
CA PRO A 112 -12.79 7.51 7.01
C PRO A 112 -11.63 8.13 6.21
N SER A 113 -10.42 8.08 6.75
CA SER A 113 -9.22 8.58 6.06
C SER A 113 -9.00 7.95 4.68
N SER A 114 -9.35 6.66 4.53
CA SER A 114 -9.31 5.95 3.25
C SER A 114 -10.24 6.55 2.20
N ARG A 115 -11.42 7.06 2.60
CA ARG A 115 -12.32 7.78 1.70
C ARG A 115 -11.73 9.09 1.22
N VAL A 116 -11.10 9.83 2.13
CA VAL A 116 -10.43 11.10 1.79
C VAL A 116 -9.30 10.85 0.78
N VAL A 117 -8.51 9.81 0.98
CA VAL A 117 -7.46 9.42 0.01
C VAL A 117 -8.09 9.01 -1.32
N ALA A 118 -9.14 8.18 -1.32
CA ALA A 118 -9.81 7.74 -2.55
C ALA A 118 -10.32 8.92 -3.40
N GLN A 119 -10.88 9.95 -2.77
CA GLN A 119 -11.36 11.16 -3.44
C GLN A 119 -10.23 11.95 -4.13
N ALA A 120 -9.03 11.96 -3.55
CA ALA A 120 -7.88 12.65 -4.13
C ALA A 120 -7.36 11.95 -5.41
N PHE A 121 -7.44 10.62 -5.48
CA PHE A 121 -6.95 9.82 -6.61
C PHE A 121 -8.07 9.54 -7.63
N THR A 122 -8.60 10.60 -8.24
CA THR A 122 -9.76 10.55 -9.15
C THR A 122 -9.60 9.51 -10.27
N GLY A 123 -10.56 8.59 -10.35
CA GLY A 123 -10.58 7.50 -11.34
C GLY A 123 -9.74 6.27 -10.96
N GLY A 124 -8.93 6.36 -9.91
CA GLY A 124 -8.18 5.23 -9.38
C GLY A 124 -9.06 4.33 -8.50
N LYS A 125 -8.66 3.08 -8.34
CA LYS A 125 -9.28 2.11 -7.45
C LYS A 125 -8.47 2.03 -6.17
N LEU A 126 -9.05 2.41 -5.03
CA LEU A 126 -8.32 2.39 -3.76
C LEU A 126 -8.49 1.06 -3.04
N VAL A 127 -7.38 0.53 -2.55
CA VAL A 127 -7.33 -0.56 -1.58
C VAL A 127 -6.62 -0.05 -0.33
N LYS A 128 -7.30 0.07 0.79
CA LYS A 128 -6.69 0.30 2.10
C LYS A 128 -6.04 -1.00 2.54
N GLY A 129 -4.72 -0.98 2.83
CA GLY A 129 -4.04 -2.21 3.21
C GLY A 129 -2.66 -2.00 3.80
N PHE A 130 -2.15 -3.01 4.52
CA PHE A 130 -0.83 -3.04 5.16
C PHE A 130 -0.56 -1.94 6.22
N ASN A 131 -1.44 -0.98 6.38
CA ASN A 131 -1.28 0.16 7.28
C ASN A 131 -1.39 -0.20 8.78
N HIS A 132 -1.91 -1.39 9.09
CA HIS A 132 -2.10 -1.87 10.45
C HIS A 132 -0.82 -2.43 11.08
N LEU A 133 0.17 -2.83 10.26
CA LEU A 133 1.45 -3.32 10.74
C LEU A 133 2.45 -2.18 10.92
N VAL A 134 3.18 -2.20 12.03
CA VAL A 134 4.33 -1.31 12.18
C VAL A 134 5.48 -1.75 11.27
N ALA A 135 6.33 -0.81 10.86
CA ALA A 135 7.41 -1.09 9.91
C ALA A 135 8.30 -2.28 10.32
N ALA A 136 8.67 -2.35 11.60
CA ALA A 136 9.53 -3.43 12.13
C ALA A 136 8.90 -4.83 12.04
N VAL A 137 7.57 -4.91 11.97
CA VAL A 137 6.83 -6.17 11.77
C VAL A 137 6.64 -6.44 10.28
N LEU A 138 6.28 -5.41 9.51
CA LEU A 138 6.03 -5.51 8.06
C LEU A 138 7.29 -5.94 7.30
N GLU A 139 8.48 -5.55 7.74
CA GLU A 139 9.75 -5.92 7.10
C GLU A 139 10.18 -7.36 7.34
N GLN A 140 9.63 -8.03 8.34
CA GLN A 140 9.99 -9.41 8.67
C GLN A 140 9.37 -10.41 7.68
N ASP A 141 9.90 -11.64 7.66
CA ASP A 141 9.25 -12.73 6.96
C ASP A 141 7.82 -12.90 7.51
N PRO A 142 6.79 -12.90 6.68
CA PRO A 142 5.44 -13.11 7.13
C PRO A 142 5.14 -14.54 7.62
N ALA A 143 6.01 -15.51 7.33
CA ALA A 143 5.90 -16.86 7.89
C ALA A 143 6.24 -16.86 9.39
N VAL A 144 5.28 -17.16 10.25
CA VAL A 144 5.41 -17.10 11.71
C VAL A 144 4.84 -18.35 12.37
N ARG A 145 5.69 -19.13 13.02
CA ARG A 145 5.29 -20.30 13.84
C ARG A 145 4.35 -21.28 13.13
N GLY A 146 4.54 -21.51 11.84
CA GLY A 146 3.71 -22.43 11.05
C GLY A 146 2.44 -21.81 10.46
N GLY A 147 2.21 -20.52 10.68
CA GLY A 147 1.17 -19.73 10.03
C GLY A 147 1.74 -18.58 9.24
N ARG A 148 0.87 -17.71 8.74
CA ARG A 148 1.23 -16.52 7.97
C ARG A 148 0.66 -15.26 8.61
N ARG A 149 1.48 -14.21 8.66
CA ARG A 149 1.07 -12.90 9.18
C ARG A 149 -0.07 -12.33 8.35
N VAL A 150 -1.10 -11.84 9.01
CA VAL A 150 -2.29 -11.29 8.38
C VAL A 150 -1.99 -9.93 7.73
N ALA A 151 -2.53 -9.71 6.52
CA ALA A 151 -2.64 -8.41 5.88
C ALA A 151 -4.12 -8.05 5.71
N PHE A 152 -4.60 -7.02 6.41
CA PHE A 152 -5.97 -6.55 6.25
C PHE A 152 -6.11 -5.69 4.99
N LEU A 153 -7.20 -5.92 4.23
CA LEU A 153 -7.52 -5.20 3.01
C LEU A 153 -8.97 -4.71 3.05
N ALA A 154 -9.20 -3.46 2.63
CA ALA A 154 -10.54 -2.92 2.43
C ALA A 154 -10.61 -2.13 1.12
N SER A 155 -11.66 -2.33 0.32
CA SER A 155 -11.85 -1.64 -0.95
C SER A 155 -13.32 -1.65 -1.34
N ASP A 156 -13.75 -0.63 -2.08
CA ASP A 156 -15.07 -0.59 -2.72
C ASP A 156 -15.07 -1.25 -4.11
N ASP A 157 -13.90 -1.66 -4.63
CA ASP A 157 -13.73 -2.34 -5.92
C ASP A 157 -13.26 -3.78 -5.70
N ASP A 158 -14.12 -4.74 -6.00
CA ASP A 158 -13.84 -6.17 -5.80
C ASP A 158 -12.67 -6.67 -6.65
N GLY A 159 -12.50 -6.12 -7.87
CA GLY A 159 -11.41 -6.49 -8.76
C GLY A 159 -10.06 -6.04 -8.21
N ALA A 160 -9.97 -4.78 -7.75
CA ALA A 160 -8.77 -4.28 -7.11
C ALA A 160 -8.47 -5.01 -5.80
N ALA A 161 -9.51 -5.28 -4.99
CA ALA A 161 -9.37 -6.07 -3.77
C ALA A 161 -8.79 -7.47 -4.06
N ALA A 162 -9.29 -8.15 -5.11
CA ALA A 162 -8.81 -9.48 -5.48
C ALA A 162 -7.37 -9.46 -6.01
N GLU A 163 -6.98 -8.43 -6.77
CA GLU A 163 -5.62 -8.28 -7.28
C GLU A 163 -4.61 -8.05 -6.14
N ILE A 164 -4.95 -7.19 -5.17
CA ILE A 164 -4.07 -6.94 -4.01
C ILE A 164 -4.08 -8.12 -3.02
N ASP A 165 -5.19 -8.86 -2.91
CA ASP A 165 -5.27 -10.12 -2.18
C ASP A 165 -4.24 -11.13 -2.71
N ALA A 166 -4.27 -11.40 -4.02
CA ALA A 166 -3.32 -12.30 -4.67
C ALA A 166 -1.86 -11.83 -4.54
N LEU A 167 -1.63 -10.51 -4.64
CA LEU A 167 -0.30 -9.95 -4.41
C LEU A 167 0.16 -10.16 -2.96
N ALA A 168 -0.70 -9.91 -1.97
CA ALA A 168 -0.38 -10.11 -0.56
C ALA A 168 -0.03 -11.58 -0.27
N GLU A 169 -0.77 -12.54 -0.86
CA GLU A 169 -0.44 -13.95 -0.79
C GLU A 169 0.93 -14.26 -1.41
N ASN A 170 1.22 -13.70 -2.59
CA ASN A 170 2.52 -13.87 -3.24
C ASN A 170 3.66 -13.28 -2.41
N LEU A 171 3.42 -12.16 -1.72
CA LEU A 171 4.37 -11.57 -0.77
C LEU A 171 4.53 -12.42 0.51
N GLY A 172 3.70 -13.44 0.72
CA GLY A 172 3.75 -14.42 1.80
C GLY A 172 2.79 -14.12 2.96
N PHE A 173 2.02 -13.06 2.89
CA PHE A 173 1.00 -12.73 3.91
C PHE A 173 -0.25 -13.60 3.76
N SER A 174 -1.12 -13.57 4.78
CA SER A 174 -2.47 -14.09 4.72
C SER A 174 -3.44 -12.91 4.64
N PRO A 175 -3.95 -12.55 3.46
CA PRO A 175 -4.88 -11.42 3.33
C PRO A 175 -6.23 -11.75 3.95
N ILE A 176 -6.85 -10.74 4.59
CA ILE A 176 -8.22 -10.78 5.09
C ILE A 176 -8.95 -9.54 4.59
N LYS A 177 -10.00 -9.77 3.81
CA LYS A 177 -10.87 -8.70 3.29
C LYS A 177 -11.83 -8.24 4.36
N LEU A 178 -11.84 -6.95 4.65
CA LEU A 178 -12.69 -6.33 5.66
C LEU A 178 -13.95 -5.65 5.07
N GLY A 179 -14.17 -5.79 3.76
CA GLY A 179 -15.27 -5.08 3.07
C GLY A 179 -14.86 -3.73 2.51
N GLY A 180 -15.80 -2.79 2.44
CA GLY A 180 -15.62 -1.48 1.84
C GLY A 180 -14.73 -0.53 2.63
N LEU A 181 -14.39 0.60 2.01
CA LEU A 181 -13.55 1.65 2.63
C LEU A 181 -14.22 2.29 3.84
N SER A 182 -15.55 2.35 3.85
CA SER A 182 -16.32 2.98 4.94
C SER A 182 -16.41 2.10 6.18
N GLU A 183 -16.49 0.79 6.01
CA GLU A 183 -16.61 -0.18 7.11
C GLU A 183 -15.23 -0.75 7.47
N GLY A 184 -14.63 -1.47 6.54
CA GLY A 184 -13.34 -2.13 6.74
C GLY A 184 -12.19 -1.16 6.94
N GLY A 185 -12.21 -0.05 6.18
CA GLY A 185 -11.23 1.03 6.35
C GLY A 185 -11.22 1.63 7.76
N LEU A 186 -12.38 1.73 8.42
CA LEU A 186 -12.49 2.19 9.81
C LEU A 186 -11.87 1.21 10.82
N LEU A 187 -11.98 -0.10 10.58
CA LEU A 187 -11.43 -1.11 11.48
C LEU A 187 -9.90 -1.05 11.59
N VAL A 188 -9.24 -0.53 10.54
CA VAL A 188 -7.79 -0.36 10.49
C VAL A 188 -7.35 1.11 10.52
N GLN A 189 -8.25 2.06 10.75
CA GLN A 189 -7.91 3.47 10.83
C GLN A 189 -7.25 3.80 12.16
N ALA A 190 -6.04 4.36 12.12
CA ALA A 190 -5.35 4.82 13.31
C ALA A 190 -6.07 6.03 13.92
N ARG A 191 -6.39 5.92 15.23
CA ARG A 191 -6.95 7.01 16.04
C ARG A 191 -8.19 7.69 15.43
N GLY A 192 -9.07 6.90 14.81
CA GLY A 192 -10.41 7.35 14.44
C GLY A 192 -11.32 7.44 15.68
N ASN A 193 -12.57 7.92 15.50
CA ASN A 193 -13.57 7.97 16.56
C ASN A 193 -13.84 6.63 17.22
N SER A 194 -13.67 5.53 16.47
CA SER A 194 -13.82 4.15 16.94
C SER A 194 -12.49 3.49 17.27
N TRP A 195 -11.36 4.22 17.33
CA TRP A 195 -10.04 3.65 17.55
C TRP A 195 -9.90 2.30 16.84
N GLY A 196 -9.31 2.26 15.65
CA GLY A 196 -9.29 1.07 14.78
C GLY A 196 -8.97 -0.21 15.56
N GLN A 197 -9.95 -1.10 15.62
CA GLN A 197 -9.88 -2.28 16.49
C GLN A 197 -8.79 -3.27 16.06
N LEU A 198 -8.38 -3.20 14.80
CA LEU A 198 -7.41 -4.13 14.20
C LEU A 198 -6.05 -3.50 13.95
N ILE A 199 -5.88 -2.18 14.20
CA ILE A 199 -4.60 -1.52 13.96
C ILE A 199 -3.56 -1.90 15.01
N PHE A 200 -2.31 -2.08 14.57
CA PHE A 200 -1.16 -2.52 15.38
C PHE A 200 -1.31 -3.90 16.03
N ASN A 201 -2.26 -4.71 15.56
CA ASN A 201 -2.35 -6.11 15.91
C ASN A 201 -1.57 -6.95 14.90
N ASP A 202 -0.47 -7.59 15.35
CA ASP A 202 0.26 -8.58 14.56
C ASP A 202 -0.43 -9.94 14.70
N LEU A 203 -1.37 -10.21 13.82
CA LEU A 203 -2.14 -11.44 13.81
C LEU A 203 -1.54 -12.46 12.86
N VAL A 204 -1.59 -13.72 13.24
CA VAL A 204 -1.12 -14.85 12.44
C VAL A 204 -2.30 -15.77 12.17
N LYS A 205 -2.52 -16.08 10.89
CA LYS A 205 -3.49 -17.09 10.48
C LYS A 205 -2.75 -18.42 10.31
N PHE A 206 -3.24 -19.44 10.96
CA PHE A 206 -2.80 -20.83 10.81
C PHE A 206 -3.70 -21.53 9.79
N ASP A 207 -3.12 -22.42 8.97
CA ASP A 207 -3.84 -23.22 7.98
C ASP A 207 -4.60 -24.37 8.64
#